data_45db26cfe12b63787229b7d87b81b34c
#
_entry.id   45db26cfe12b63787229b7d87b81b34c
#
_cell.length_a   1.000
_cell.length_b   1.000
_cell.length_c   1.000
_cell.angle_alpha   90.00
_cell.angle_beta   90.00
_cell.angle_gamma   90.00
#
_symmetry.space_group_name_H-M   'P 1'
#
loop_
_entity.id
_entity.type
_entity.pdbx_description
1 polymer ?
#
loop_
_entity_poly.entity_id
_entity_poly.type
_entity_poly.pdbx_seq_one_letter_code
_entity_poly.pdbx_strand_id
1 'polypeptide(L)'
;MGSDVKLDVLLEAMSDGVLVTVEATAPVTGECARCLEPVTSSVSVSFRELYEFGEDPSVREDDNGDRRFLDRDLLDLEPALRDAMVLALPLAPLCSGDCEGLCPECGVRLTEAGPSHDHGDGTDPRWARLRQLNMGDQQDGERAAETQEG
;
A
#
# COMPACT_ATOMS: atom_id res chain seq x y z
N MET A 1 -14.03 -9.33 -15.83
CA MET A 1 -14.08 -8.25 -16.84
C MET A 1 -12.96 -7.31 -16.47
N GLY A 2 -12.01 -7.05 -17.39
CA GLY A 2 -10.96 -6.06 -17.16
C GLY A 2 -11.53 -4.65 -17.30
N SER A 3 -11.03 -3.71 -16.49
CA SER A 3 -11.31 -2.29 -16.66
C SER A 3 -10.34 -1.68 -17.66
N ASP A 4 -10.78 -0.67 -18.39
CA ASP A 4 -9.94 0.04 -19.34
C ASP A 4 -8.88 0.87 -18.59
N VAL A 5 -7.64 0.81 -19.09
CA VAL A 5 -6.53 1.66 -18.64
C VAL A 5 -6.40 2.80 -19.65
N LYS A 6 -6.38 4.02 -19.15
CA LYS A 6 -6.06 5.19 -19.98
C LYS A 6 -4.55 5.36 -19.98
N LEU A 7 -3.98 5.47 -21.18
CA LEU A 7 -2.55 5.66 -21.39
C LEU A 7 -2.32 6.93 -22.24
N ASP A 8 -1.43 7.78 -21.75
CA ASP A 8 -0.83 8.86 -22.49
C ASP A 8 0.66 8.55 -22.65
N VAL A 9 1.14 8.40 -23.88
CA VAL A 9 2.50 7.94 -24.18
C VAL A 9 3.21 8.95 -25.07
N LEU A 10 4.36 9.43 -24.62
CA LEU A 10 5.27 10.26 -25.40
C LEU A 10 6.53 9.45 -25.74
N LEU A 11 6.89 9.42 -27.02
CA LEU A 11 8.07 8.75 -27.54
C LEU A 11 9.08 9.79 -28.03
N GLU A 12 10.31 9.74 -27.51
CA GLU A 12 11.39 10.63 -27.89
C GLU A 12 12.56 9.80 -28.40
N ALA A 13 12.97 10.06 -29.66
CA ALA A 13 14.10 9.38 -30.28
C ALA A 13 15.41 9.86 -29.65
N MET A 14 16.23 8.90 -29.20
CA MET A 14 17.56 9.13 -28.65
C MET A 14 18.61 8.46 -29.58
N SER A 15 19.91 8.68 -29.32
CA SER A 15 21.00 8.08 -30.09
C SER A 15 21.05 6.56 -29.99
N ASP A 16 20.66 6.03 -28.88
CA ASP A 16 20.82 4.64 -28.44
C ASP A 16 19.49 3.90 -28.24
N GLY A 17 18.36 4.59 -28.45
CA GLY A 17 17.07 3.98 -28.25
C GLY A 17 15.91 4.97 -28.38
N VAL A 18 14.80 4.61 -27.76
CA VAL A 18 13.61 5.44 -27.63
C VAL A 18 13.30 5.64 -26.16
N LEU A 19 13.31 6.88 -25.70
CA LEU A 19 12.83 7.25 -24.38
C LEU A 19 11.31 7.31 -24.42
N VAL A 20 10.68 6.51 -23.55
CA VAL A 20 9.23 6.42 -23.42
C VAL A 20 8.81 7.06 -22.11
N THR A 21 7.97 8.08 -22.19
CA THR A 21 7.30 8.68 -21.02
C THR A 21 5.85 8.25 -21.05
N VAL A 22 5.38 7.66 -19.94
CA VAL A 22 4.02 7.14 -19.81
C VAL A 22 3.33 7.78 -18.63
N GLU A 23 2.10 8.23 -18.85
CA GLU A 23 1.13 8.52 -17.80
C GLU A 23 -0.04 7.53 -17.95
N ALA A 24 -0.36 6.81 -16.87
CA ALA A 24 -1.42 5.82 -16.90
C ALA A 24 -2.39 6.02 -15.74
N THR A 25 -3.68 5.81 -16.02
CA THR A 25 -4.73 5.86 -14.99
C THR A 25 -5.69 4.70 -15.21
N ALA A 26 -5.99 3.99 -14.13
CA ALA A 26 -6.96 2.89 -14.13
C ALA A 26 -7.85 2.91 -12.89
N PRO A 27 -9.13 2.53 -13.02
CA PRO A 27 -9.96 2.22 -11.87
C PRO A 27 -9.51 0.89 -11.26
N VAL A 28 -9.45 0.87 -9.93
CA VAL A 28 -9.15 -0.34 -9.15
C VAL A 28 -10.27 -0.61 -8.17
N THR A 29 -10.59 -1.89 -7.99
CA THR A 29 -11.56 -2.36 -7.01
C THR A 29 -10.88 -3.28 -6.01
N GLY A 30 -11.25 -3.17 -4.77
CA GLY A 30 -10.74 -4.00 -3.69
C GLY A 30 -11.72 -4.05 -2.53
N GLU A 31 -11.27 -4.50 -1.39
CA GLU A 31 -12.03 -4.53 -0.15
C GLU A 31 -11.36 -3.65 0.89
N CYS A 32 -12.17 -2.99 1.70
CA CYS A 32 -11.67 -2.20 2.82
C CYS A 32 -10.90 -3.10 3.80
N ALA A 33 -9.67 -2.72 4.14
CA ALA A 33 -8.82 -3.49 5.05
C ALA A 33 -9.38 -3.60 6.49
N ARG A 34 -10.38 -2.76 6.84
CA ARG A 34 -10.99 -2.77 8.18
C ARG A 34 -12.37 -3.42 8.23
N CYS A 35 -13.25 -3.12 7.27
CA CYS A 35 -14.65 -3.57 7.33
C CYS A 35 -15.04 -4.53 6.19
N LEU A 36 -14.12 -4.83 5.28
CA LEU A 36 -14.28 -5.74 4.13
C LEU A 36 -15.33 -5.28 3.09
N GLU A 37 -15.79 -4.03 3.19
CA GLU A 37 -16.68 -3.45 2.18
C GLU A 37 -15.94 -3.22 0.87
N PRO A 38 -16.64 -3.36 -0.27
CA PRO A 38 -16.07 -3.04 -1.57
C PRO A 38 -15.63 -1.57 -1.63
N VAL A 39 -14.42 -1.34 -2.12
CA VAL A 39 -13.86 0.00 -2.35
C VAL A 39 -13.49 0.12 -3.81
N THR A 40 -13.91 1.21 -4.43
CA THR A 40 -13.48 1.59 -5.78
C THR A 40 -12.67 2.87 -5.68
N SER A 41 -11.49 2.86 -6.28
CA SER A 41 -10.59 4.01 -6.36
C SER A 41 -9.97 4.11 -7.74
N SER A 42 -9.15 5.13 -7.97
CA SER A 42 -8.38 5.31 -9.19
C SER A 42 -6.90 5.37 -8.84
N VAL A 43 -6.09 4.63 -9.57
CA VAL A 43 -4.64 4.67 -9.46
C VAL A 43 -4.08 5.34 -10.69
N SER A 44 -3.16 6.29 -10.47
CA SER A 44 -2.43 7.00 -11.52
C SER A 44 -0.95 6.82 -11.30
N VAL A 45 -0.23 6.51 -12.37
CA VAL A 45 1.22 6.33 -12.37
C VAL A 45 1.85 7.11 -13.50
N SER A 46 3.10 7.51 -13.30
CA SER A 46 3.94 8.11 -14.34
C SER A 46 5.34 7.52 -14.24
N PHE A 47 5.88 7.09 -15.38
CA PHE A 47 7.22 6.54 -15.42
C PHE A 47 7.91 6.88 -16.75
N ARG A 48 9.24 6.73 -16.78
CA ARG A 48 10.08 6.86 -17.95
C ARG A 48 10.98 5.67 -18.09
N GLU A 49 11.04 5.11 -19.29
CA GLU A 49 11.86 3.95 -19.62
C GLU A 49 12.60 4.20 -20.93
N LEU A 50 13.87 3.80 -20.97
CA LEU A 50 14.64 3.78 -22.20
C LEU A 50 14.56 2.38 -22.83
N TYR A 51 14.08 2.31 -24.06
CA TYR A 51 14.08 1.10 -24.88
C TYR A 51 15.25 1.20 -25.85
N GLU A 52 16.28 0.41 -25.64
CA GLU A 52 17.51 0.46 -26.41
C GLU A 52 17.36 -0.23 -27.76
N PHE A 53 18.09 0.28 -28.77
CA PHE A 53 18.29 -0.43 -30.02
C PHE A 53 19.28 -1.56 -29.78
N GLY A 54 18.91 -2.79 -30.07
CA GLY A 54 19.83 -3.91 -29.95
C GLY A 54 19.16 -5.26 -30.18
N GLU A 55 19.94 -6.20 -30.74
CA GLU A 55 19.43 -7.52 -31.10
C GLU A 55 19.93 -8.61 -30.15
N ASP A 56 20.73 -8.31 -29.13
CA ASP A 56 21.39 -9.36 -28.38
C ASP A 56 20.69 -9.70 -27.05
N PRO A 57 19.81 -10.71 -27.06
CA PRO A 57 19.23 -11.24 -25.83
C PRO A 57 20.25 -11.96 -24.94
N SER A 58 21.47 -12.25 -25.43
CA SER A 58 22.51 -12.96 -24.68
C SER A 58 23.29 -12.07 -23.71
N VAL A 59 23.21 -10.75 -23.85
CA VAL A 59 23.77 -9.77 -22.90
C VAL A 59 22.96 -9.71 -21.60
N ARG A 60 21.84 -10.44 -21.54
CA ARG A 60 20.91 -10.46 -20.40
C ARG A 60 21.40 -11.22 -19.16
N GLU A 61 22.47 -12.00 -19.25
CA GLU A 61 22.87 -12.89 -18.14
C GLU A 61 23.60 -12.18 -16.99
N ASP A 62 24.15 -10.99 -17.21
CA ASP A 62 24.95 -10.28 -16.18
C ASP A 62 24.38 -8.92 -15.74
N ASP A 63 23.31 -8.45 -16.35
CA ASP A 63 22.69 -7.18 -16.02
C ASP A 63 21.35 -7.43 -15.30
N ASN A 64 21.10 -6.74 -14.21
CA ASN A 64 19.99 -6.90 -13.25
C ASN A 64 18.55 -6.87 -13.82
N GLY A 65 18.32 -7.20 -15.07
CA GLY A 65 17.00 -7.32 -15.68
C GLY A 65 16.28 -5.99 -15.95
N ASP A 66 16.91 -4.85 -15.68
CA ASP A 66 16.29 -3.52 -15.81
C ASP A 66 16.37 -2.91 -17.22
N ARG A 67 17.17 -3.49 -18.12
CA ARG A 67 17.31 -2.99 -19.49
C ARG A 67 16.18 -3.50 -20.37
N ARG A 68 15.56 -2.60 -21.11
CA ARG A 68 14.49 -2.91 -22.07
C ARG A 68 14.97 -2.68 -23.49
N PHE A 69 14.60 -3.55 -24.39
CA PHE A 69 14.99 -3.50 -25.80
C PHE A 69 13.75 -3.41 -26.69
N LEU A 70 13.91 -2.73 -27.84
CA LEU A 70 12.92 -2.82 -28.89
C LEU A 70 12.94 -4.21 -29.53
N ASP A 71 11.76 -4.76 -29.80
CA ASP A 71 11.62 -5.91 -30.71
C ASP A 71 11.33 -5.37 -32.11
N ARG A 72 12.37 -5.19 -32.92
CA ARG A 72 12.31 -4.48 -34.22
C ARG A 72 11.81 -3.06 -34.04
N ASP A 73 10.57 -2.77 -34.48
CA ASP A 73 9.92 -1.45 -34.37
C ASP A 73 8.81 -1.42 -33.31
N LEU A 74 8.77 -2.41 -32.41
CA LEU A 74 7.74 -2.55 -31.40
C LEU A 74 8.29 -2.35 -30.00
N LEU A 75 7.52 -1.67 -29.15
CA LEU A 75 7.73 -1.48 -27.74
C LEU A 75 6.73 -2.36 -26.95
N ASP A 76 7.22 -3.15 -26.02
CA ASP A 76 6.36 -3.83 -25.04
C ASP A 76 6.31 -3.01 -23.76
N LEU A 77 5.23 -2.26 -23.58
CA LEU A 77 5.01 -1.44 -22.37
C LEU A 77 4.41 -2.23 -21.21
N GLU A 78 3.87 -3.44 -21.46
CA GLU A 78 3.13 -4.17 -20.43
C GLU A 78 3.96 -4.45 -19.17
N PRO A 79 5.23 -4.91 -19.24
CA PRO A 79 6.00 -5.18 -18.03
C PRO A 79 6.25 -3.93 -17.18
N ALA A 80 6.68 -2.81 -17.81
CA ALA A 80 6.93 -1.55 -17.10
C ALA A 80 5.65 -0.96 -16.49
N LEU A 81 4.57 -1.01 -17.24
CA LEU A 81 3.26 -0.55 -16.77
C LEU A 81 2.76 -1.40 -15.61
N ARG A 82 2.88 -2.72 -15.70
CA ARG A 82 2.49 -3.64 -14.63
C ARG A 82 3.26 -3.34 -13.35
N ASP A 83 4.59 -3.20 -13.43
CA ASP A 83 5.44 -2.92 -12.28
C ASP A 83 5.05 -1.59 -11.61
N ALA A 84 4.89 -0.53 -12.42
CA ALA A 84 4.47 0.77 -11.91
C ALA A 84 3.08 0.73 -11.26
N MET A 85 2.11 0.08 -11.89
CA MET A 85 0.74 -0.03 -11.38
C MET A 85 0.67 -0.85 -10.09
N VAL A 86 1.38 -1.98 -10.01
CA VAL A 86 1.39 -2.84 -8.81
C VAL A 86 1.97 -2.10 -7.62
N LEU A 87 3.06 -1.35 -7.82
CA LEU A 87 3.69 -0.57 -6.75
C LEU A 87 2.82 0.61 -6.28
N ALA A 88 1.93 1.11 -7.12
CA ALA A 88 1.03 2.22 -6.79
C ALA A 88 -0.29 1.76 -6.13
N LEU A 89 -0.57 0.46 -6.08
CA LEU A 89 -1.77 -0.05 -5.42
C LEU A 89 -1.72 0.24 -3.92
N PRO A 90 -2.83 0.69 -3.32
CA PRO A 90 -2.88 0.89 -1.87
C PRO A 90 -2.75 -0.45 -1.13
N LEU A 91 -1.78 -0.59 -0.25
CA LEU A 91 -1.55 -1.80 0.54
C LEU A 91 -2.71 -2.11 1.50
N ALA A 92 -3.41 -1.09 1.97
CA ALA A 92 -4.54 -1.22 2.89
C ALA A 92 -5.63 -0.20 2.50
N PRO A 93 -6.43 -0.49 1.45
CA PRO A 93 -7.50 0.40 1.03
C PRO A 93 -8.55 0.54 2.13
N LEU A 94 -9.10 1.72 2.31
CA LEU A 94 -10.16 2.02 3.28
C LEU A 94 -11.38 2.58 2.56
N CYS A 95 -12.58 2.23 3.02
CA CYS A 95 -13.82 2.80 2.53
C CYS A 95 -13.98 4.27 2.96
N SER A 96 -13.46 4.62 4.15
CA SER A 96 -13.33 5.99 4.66
C SER A 96 -12.13 6.06 5.60
N GLY A 97 -11.57 7.26 5.82
CA GLY A 97 -10.42 7.45 6.71
C GLY A 97 -10.71 7.12 8.18
N ASP A 98 -11.97 7.25 8.58
CA ASP A 98 -12.51 7.03 9.92
C ASP A 98 -13.24 5.68 10.06
N CYS A 99 -13.08 4.75 9.10
CA CYS A 99 -13.71 3.44 9.18
C CYS A 99 -13.34 2.72 10.49
N GLU A 100 -14.33 2.44 11.32
CA GLU A 100 -14.14 1.75 12.61
C GLU A 100 -13.83 0.24 12.45
N GLY A 101 -14.19 -0.33 11.30
CA GLY A 101 -13.91 -1.72 10.98
C GLY A 101 -14.94 -2.70 11.51
N LEU A 102 -14.49 -3.94 11.67
CA LEU A 102 -15.24 -5.05 12.27
C LEU A 102 -14.80 -5.28 13.71
N CYS A 103 -15.73 -5.70 14.54
CA CYS A 103 -15.39 -6.18 15.86
C CYS A 103 -14.51 -7.44 15.77
N PRO A 104 -13.34 -7.50 16.44
CA PRO A 104 -12.44 -8.64 16.34
C PRO A 104 -13.01 -9.92 16.97
N GLU A 105 -14.02 -9.82 17.85
CA GLU A 105 -14.59 -10.98 18.54
C GLU A 105 -15.79 -11.57 17.81
N CYS A 106 -16.72 -10.72 17.33
CA CYS A 106 -17.95 -11.21 16.71
C CYS A 106 -18.10 -10.88 15.22
N GLY A 107 -17.17 -10.06 14.66
CA GLY A 107 -17.19 -9.72 13.25
C GLY A 107 -18.29 -8.73 12.83
N VAL A 108 -19.09 -8.21 13.77
CA VAL A 108 -20.09 -7.18 13.45
C VAL A 108 -19.39 -5.86 13.10
N ARG A 109 -19.98 -5.07 12.22
CA ARG A 109 -19.47 -3.73 11.90
C ARG A 109 -19.64 -2.81 13.09
N LEU A 110 -18.55 -2.18 13.52
CA LEU A 110 -18.58 -1.28 14.68
C LEU A 110 -19.48 -0.07 14.45
N THR A 111 -19.57 0.42 13.22
CA THR A 111 -20.53 1.49 12.84
C THR A 111 -22.00 1.08 13.01
N GLU A 112 -22.33 -0.20 12.91
CA GLU A 112 -23.69 -0.73 13.04
C GLU A 112 -23.97 -1.22 14.47
N ALA A 113 -22.92 -1.62 15.19
CA ALA A 113 -23.02 -2.20 16.53
C ALA A 113 -23.47 -1.18 17.60
N GLY A 114 -23.23 0.11 17.36
CA GLY A 114 -23.57 1.19 18.27
C GLY A 114 -22.67 1.27 19.52
N PRO A 115 -22.81 2.35 20.32
CA PRO A 115 -21.90 2.66 21.43
C PRO A 115 -21.99 1.71 22.63
N SER A 116 -23.00 0.85 22.68
CA SER A 116 -23.18 -0.14 23.74
C SER A 116 -22.62 -1.52 23.40
N HIS A 117 -21.96 -1.65 22.23
CA HIS A 117 -21.35 -2.90 21.82
C HIS A 117 -20.07 -3.16 22.62
N ASP A 118 -20.13 -4.10 23.51
CA ASP A 118 -19.03 -4.48 24.39
C ASP A 118 -19.01 -6.01 24.56
N HIS A 119 -17.83 -6.59 24.56
CA HIS A 119 -17.57 -8.01 24.86
C HIS A 119 -16.86 -8.20 26.20
N GLY A 120 -16.81 -7.14 27.02
CA GLY A 120 -16.07 -7.14 28.26
C GLY A 120 -14.55 -7.03 28.04
N ASP A 121 -13.81 -7.23 29.11
CA ASP A 121 -12.36 -7.05 29.12
C ASP A 121 -11.64 -8.27 28.52
N GLY A 122 -11.84 -8.49 27.22
CA GLY A 122 -11.32 -9.62 26.42
C GLY A 122 -9.80 -9.66 26.28
N THR A 123 -9.05 -9.27 27.30
CA THR A 123 -7.59 -9.39 27.25
C THR A 123 -7.18 -10.85 27.22
N ASP A 124 -6.52 -11.26 26.16
CA ASP A 124 -5.92 -12.60 26.05
C ASP A 124 -5.13 -12.93 27.33
N PRO A 125 -5.43 -14.06 28.03
CA PRO A 125 -4.74 -14.46 29.25
C PRO A 125 -3.20 -14.50 29.11
N ARG A 126 -2.68 -14.71 27.91
CA ARG A 126 -1.23 -14.70 27.63
C ARG A 126 -0.60 -13.34 27.90
N TRP A 127 -1.36 -12.27 27.75
CA TRP A 127 -0.91 -10.88 27.94
C TRP A 127 -1.20 -10.32 29.32
N ALA A 128 -1.85 -11.10 30.21
CA ALA A 128 -2.21 -10.69 31.56
C ALA A 128 -1.00 -10.19 32.39
N ARG A 129 0.20 -10.75 32.13
CA ARG A 129 1.43 -10.34 32.82
C ARG A 129 1.91 -8.93 32.38
N LEU A 130 1.56 -8.46 31.16
CA LEU A 130 1.93 -7.13 30.69
C LEU A 130 1.17 -6.02 31.43
N ARG A 131 -0.05 -6.30 31.93
CA ARG A 131 -0.78 -5.35 32.78
C ARG A 131 -0.01 -4.99 34.07
N GLN A 132 0.76 -5.90 34.60
CA GLN A 132 1.54 -5.65 35.80
C GLN A 132 2.73 -4.71 35.57
N LEU A 133 3.23 -4.60 34.35
CA LEU A 133 4.31 -3.69 33.99
C LEU A 133 3.84 -2.24 33.93
N ASN A 134 2.57 -2.00 33.60
CA ASN A 134 2.02 -0.65 33.46
C ASN A 134 1.57 -0.01 34.78
N MET A 135 1.52 -0.78 35.90
CA MET A 135 1.16 -0.27 37.23
C MET A 135 2.37 0.24 38.03
N GLY A 136 3.59 0.04 37.53
CA GLY A 136 4.82 0.47 38.21
C GLY A 136 5.13 1.96 38.08
N ASP A 137 4.69 2.61 37.03
CA ASP A 137 5.06 4.00 36.74
C ASP A 137 4.20 5.07 37.44
N GLN A 138 3.09 4.71 38.08
CA GLN A 138 2.21 5.67 38.76
C GLN A 138 2.50 5.88 40.25
N GLN A 139 3.37 5.07 40.83
CA GLN A 139 3.67 5.21 42.30
C GLN A 139 4.91 6.06 42.60
N ASP A 140 5.75 6.34 41.62
CA ASP A 140 6.95 7.16 41.85
C ASP A 140 6.68 8.68 41.71
N GLY A 141 5.51 9.08 41.21
CA GLY A 141 5.12 10.52 41.07
C GLY A 141 4.61 11.17 42.36
N GLU A 142 4.10 10.40 43.33
CA GLU A 142 3.51 10.95 44.56
C GLU A 142 4.52 11.14 45.70
N ARG A 143 5.68 10.47 45.66
CA ARG A 143 6.71 10.63 46.69
C ARG A 143 7.64 11.83 46.56
N ALA A 144 7.60 12.54 45.41
CA ALA A 144 8.48 13.68 45.19
C ALA A 144 7.87 15.03 45.64
N ALA A 145 6.59 15.06 46.04
CA ALA A 145 5.89 16.32 46.37
C ALA A 145 5.87 16.64 47.88
N GLU A 146 6.30 15.72 48.77
CA GLU A 146 6.20 15.92 50.23
C GLU A 146 7.49 16.36 50.93
N THR A 147 8.57 16.69 50.21
CA THR A 147 9.85 17.00 50.85
C THR A 147 10.29 18.49 50.70
N GLN A 148 9.37 19.41 50.39
CA GLN A 148 9.68 20.86 50.35
C GLN A 148 8.70 21.71 51.16
N GLU A 149 8.48 21.40 52.42
CA GLU A 149 8.01 22.38 53.41
C GLU A 149 8.58 21.97 54.77
N GLY A 150 9.71 22.64 55.16
CA GLY A 150 10.34 22.51 56.43
C GLY A 150 11.49 23.49 56.56
#